data_91e19cac9f5b3517a70e8f8924a6c04b
#
_entry.id   91e19cac9f5b3517a70e8f8924a6c04b
#
_cell.length_a   1.000
_cell.length_b   1.000
_cell.length_c   1.000
_cell.angle_alpha   90.00
_cell.angle_beta   90.00
_cell.angle_gamma   90.00
#
_symmetry.space_group_name_H-M   'P 1'
#
loop_
_entity.id
_entity.type
_entity.pdbx_description
1 polymer ?
#
loop_
_entity_poly.entity_id
_entity_poly.type
_entity_poly.pdbx_seq_one_letter_code
_entity_poly.pdbx_strand_id
1 'polypeptide(L)'
;MDTKQLKQVVSQLAFPHGDLGVDVAAKMNETNAFITARSIEVLGPKTGEFIAELGPGNGALSIDLVRAIGIEGRYLGIELSEDMAVVARKTLCEVGSAKVDIHSGDCRNVKLAAASLDGLIAVNVLYFIEDLESLFSQIRPWLKPMGRCVLGIRPVRTLESLRFHDFGHHIRSPEVISSLLQKSGFADISVTYHDEGEGSLGDITFPNGSIIIKALVP
;
A
#
# COMPACT_ATOMS: atom_id res chain seq x y z
N MET A 1 -25.99 -7.15 -5.72
CA MET A 1 -24.88 -7.86 -6.44
C MET A 1 -24.93 -9.33 -6.04
N ASP A 2 -24.88 -10.27 -6.99
CA ASP A 2 -24.83 -11.69 -6.65
C ASP A 2 -23.42 -12.11 -6.18
N THR A 3 -23.32 -13.29 -5.54
CA THR A 3 -22.04 -13.79 -4.96
C THR A 3 -20.95 -13.99 -6.02
N LYS A 4 -21.31 -14.32 -7.27
CA LYS A 4 -20.37 -14.52 -8.38
C LYS A 4 -19.78 -13.19 -8.85
N GLN A 5 -20.62 -12.18 -8.99
CA GLN A 5 -20.20 -10.82 -9.32
C GLN A 5 -19.31 -10.23 -8.23
N LEU A 6 -19.69 -10.40 -6.95
CA LEU A 6 -18.87 -9.94 -5.83
C LEU A 6 -17.48 -10.60 -5.83
N LYS A 7 -17.41 -11.92 -6.03
CA LYS A 7 -16.15 -12.66 -6.12
C LYS A 7 -15.26 -12.14 -7.26
N GLN A 8 -15.85 -11.82 -8.41
CA GLN A 8 -15.11 -11.28 -9.55
C GLN A 8 -14.54 -9.88 -9.25
N VAL A 9 -15.33 -9.00 -8.63
CA VAL A 9 -14.86 -7.66 -8.22
C VAL A 9 -13.74 -7.79 -7.18
N VAL A 10 -13.92 -8.62 -6.15
CA VAL A 10 -12.92 -8.80 -5.10
C VAL A 10 -11.60 -9.37 -5.64
N SER A 11 -11.64 -10.28 -6.61
CA SER A 11 -10.40 -10.77 -7.25
C SER A 11 -9.64 -9.66 -7.98
N GLN A 12 -10.35 -8.69 -8.56
CA GLN A 12 -9.74 -7.52 -9.19
C GLN A 12 -9.15 -6.51 -8.18
N LEU A 13 -9.56 -6.53 -6.91
CA LEU A 13 -8.94 -5.69 -5.88
C LEU A 13 -7.51 -6.13 -5.57
N ALA A 14 -7.26 -7.45 -5.60
CA ALA A 14 -5.95 -8.02 -5.34
C ALA A 14 -5.02 -7.98 -6.57
N PHE A 15 -5.60 -8.15 -7.76
CA PHE A 15 -4.88 -8.30 -9.02
C PHE A 15 -5.70 -7.73 -10.18
N PRO A 16 -5.77 -6.38 -10.31
CA PRO A 16 -6.51 -5.75 -11.41
C PRO A 16 -5.90 -6.14 -12.77
N HIS A 17 -6.73 -6.62 -13.72
CA HIS A 17 -6.29 -6.99 -15.06
C HIS A 17 -7.41 -6.81 -16.09
N GLY A 18 -7.05 -6.57 -17.35
CA GLY A 18 -7.97 -6.34 -18.46
C GLY A 18 -8.82 -5.08 -18.26
N ASP A 19 -9.86 -4.91 -19.08
CA ASP A 19 -10.73 -3.73 -19.08
C ASP A 19 -11.42 -3.52 -17.72
N LEU A 20 -11.90 -4.60 -17.09
CA LEU A 20 -12.51 -4.55 -15.76
C LEU A 20 -11.51 -4.07 -14.70
N GLY A 21 -10.23 -4.43 -14.84
CA GLY A 21 -9.17 -3.99 -13.95
C GLY A 21 -8.95 -2.47 -14.01
N VAL A 22 -9.10 -1.86 -15.17
CA VAL A 22 -9.01 -0.39 -15.34
C VAL A 22 -10.12 0.32 -14.58
N ASP A 23 -11.37 -0.14 -14.72
CA ASP A 23 -12.52 0.45 -14.02
C ASP A 23 -12.42 0.27 -12.50
N VAL A 24 -12.01 -0.93 -12.06
CA VAL A 24 -11.79 -1.21 -10.63
C VAL A 24 -10.66 -0.33 -10.08
N ALA A 25 -9.54 -0.18 -10.79
CA ALA A 25 -8.45 0.68 -10.36
C ALA A 25 -8.87 2.16 -10.26
N ALA A 26 -9.67 2.67 -11.20
CA ALA A 26 -10.21 4.02 -11.13
C ALA A 26 -11.08 4.20 -9.88
N LYS A 27 -11.96 3.24 -9.58
CA LYS A 27 -12.79 3.28 -8.36
C LYS A 27 -11.96 3.16 -7.08
N MET A 28 -10.91 2.33 -7.09
CA MET A 28 -9.97 2.23 -5.97
C MET A 28 -9.24 3.55 -5.72
N ASN A 29 -8.90 4.32 -6.76
CA ASN A 29 -8.30 5.64 -6.58
C ASN A 29 -9.22 6.58 -5.80
N GLU A 30 -10.53 6.61 -6.12
CA GLU A 30 -11.50 7.42 -5.37
C GLU A 30 -11.57 7.00 -3.90
N THR A 31 -11.72 5.70 -3.64
CA THR A 31 -11.93 5.18 -2.28
C THR A 31 -10.66 5.20 -1.43
N ASN A 32 -9.48 5.17 -2.05
CA ASN A 32 -8.19 5.11 -1.35
C ASN A 32 -7.45 6.47 -1.31
N ALA A 33 -8.00 7.52 -1.92
CA ALA A 33 -7.36 8.84 -1.97
C ALA A 33 -7.00 9.36 -0.57
N PHE A 34 -7.94 9.30 0.37
CA PHE A 34 -7.74 9.80 1.73
C PHE A 34 -6.65 9.02 2.47
N ILE A 35 -6.77 7.70 2.55
CA ILE A 35 -5.81 6.86 3.29
C ILE A 35 -4.40 6.99 2.68
N THR A 36 -4.28 7.06 1.36
CA THR A 36 -2.98 7.21 0.69
C THR A 36 -2.38 8.58 0.99
N ALA A 37 -3.15 9.67 0.88
CA ALA A 37 -2.67 11.00 1.22
C ALA A 37 -2.18 11.09 2.67
N ARG A 38 -2.95 10.54 3.63
CA ARG A 38 -2.54 10.49 5.05
C ARG A 38 -1.29 9.64 5.26
N SER A 39 -1.18 8.50 4.55
CA SER A 39 0.01 7.64 4.64
C SER A 39 1.26 8.36 4.11
N ILE A 40 1.16 9.08 3.01
CA ILE A 40 2.25 9.91 2.46
C ILE A 40 2.63 11.03 3.44
N GLU A 41 1.65 11.69 4.05
CA GLU A 41 1.91 12.72 5.06
C GLU A 41 2.67 12.17 6.28
N VAL A 42 2.26 10.99 6.79
CA VAL A 42 2.91 10.31 7.92
C VAL A 42 4.31 9.81 7.53
N LEU A 43 4.50 9.37 6.28
CA LEU A 43 5.82 9.02 5.74
C LEU A 43 6.74 10.24 5.75
N GLY A 44 6.22 11.44 5.42
CA GLY A 44 6.95 12.69 5.37
C GLY A 44 8.15 12.63 4.41
N PRO A 45 7.91 12.33 3.11
CA PRO A 45 8.98 12.19 2.12
C PRO A 45 9.75 13.51 1.95
N LYS A 46 11.07 13.40 1.74
CA LYS A 46 11.96 14.56 1.55
C LYS A 46 12.66 14.47 0.21
N THR A 47 13.05 15.64 -0.31
CA THR A 47 13.84 15.72 -1.56
C THR A 47 15.12 14.89 -1.45
N GLY A 48 15.41 14.13 -2.50
CA GLY A 48 16.59 13.28 -2.61
C GLY A 48 16.44 11.89 -1.98
N GLU A 49 15.32 11.59 -1.32
CA GLU A 49 15.12 10.27 -0.70
C GLU A 49 14.87 9.16 -1.72
N PHE A 50 15.22 7.94 -1.34
CA PHE A 50 14.84 6.72 -2.04
C PHE A 50 13.70 6.05 -1.29
N ILE A 51 12.50 6.07 -1.89
CA ILE A 51 11.28 5.50 -1.32
C ILE A 51 10.83 4.30 -2.15
N ALA A 52 10.45 3.22 -1.47
CA ALA A 52 9.75 2.10 -2.08
C ALA A 52 8.27 2.10 -1.71
N GLU A 53 7.41 1.70 -2.65
CA GLU A 53 5.99 1.49 -2.44
C GLU A 53 5.60 0.07 -2.85
N LEU A 54 4.91 -0.64 -1.96
CA LEU A 54 4.30 -1.92 -2.26
C LEU A 54 2.86 -1.71 -2.73
N GLY A 55 2.55 -2.18 -3.95
CA GLY A 55 1.23 -2.11 -4.54
C GLY A 55 0.77 -0.69 -4.93
N PRO A 56 1.54 0.07 -5.74
CA PRO A 56 1.12 1.40 -6.21
C PRO A 56 -0.12 1.38 -7.12
N GLY A 57 -0.59 0.21 -7.54
CA GLY A 57 -1.66 0.10 -8.52
C GLY A 57 -1.30 0.78 -9.84
N ASN A 58 -2.18 1.66 -10.33
CA ASN A 58 -1.94 2.44 -11.55
C ASN A 58 -1.04 3.69 -11.33
N GLY A 59 -0.54 3.92 -10.12
CA GLY A 59 0.35 5.01 -9.77
C GLY A 59 -0.31 6.37 -9.54
N ALA A 60 -1.59 6.53 -9.82
CA ALA A 60 -2.26 7.83 -9.74
C ALA A 60 -2.20 8.46 -8.33
N LEU A 61 -2.29 7.66 -7.28
CA LEU A 61 -2.22 8.13 -5.89
C LEU A 61 -0.79 8.35 -5.38
N SER A 62 0.22 7.88 -6.11
CA SER A 62 1.64 8.02 -5.76
C SER A 62 2.30 9.27 -6.37
N ILE A 63 1.57 10.03 -7.19
CA ILE A 63 2.07 11.23 -7.88
C ILE A 63 2.66 12.24 -6.89
N ASP A 64 1.97 12.51 -5.78
CA ASP A 64 2.42 13.49 -4.80
C ASP A 64 3.64 13.00 -4.02
N LEU A 65 3.77 11.70 -3.80
CA LEU A 65 4.98 11.08 -3.23
C LEU A 65 6.19 11.29 -4.16
N VAL A 66 6.02 11.00 -5.46
CA VAL A 66 7.08 11.17 -6.47
C VAL A 66 7.47 12.65 -6.61
N ARG A 67 6.52 13.58 -6.55
CA ARG A 67 6.79 15.02 -6.53
C ARG A 67 7.59 15.45 -5.30
N ALA A 68 7.23 14.95 -4.13
CA ALA A 68 7.83 15.33 -2.86
C ALA A 68 9.31 14.92 -2.76
N ILE A 69 9.70 13.77 -3.31
CA ILE A 69 11.10 13.35 -3.30
C ILE A 69 11.96 14.08 -4.35
N GLY A 70 11.36 14.72 -5.34
CA GLY A 70 12.02 15.61 -6.28
C GLY A 70 13.02 14.94 -7.22
N ILE A 71 13.68 15.75 -8.07
CA ILE A 71 14.53 15.26 -9.19
C ILE A 71 15.73 14.43 -8.73
N GLU A 72 16.24 14.64 -7.54
CA GLU A 72 17.34 13.87 -6.95
C GLU A 72 16.86 12.59 -6.26
N GLY A 73 15.53 12.47 -6.07
CA GLY A 73 14.90 11.33 -5.42
C GLY A 73 14.78 10.11 -6.33
N ARG A 74 14.58 8.96 -5.69
CA ARG A 74 14.29 7.70 -6.37
C ARG A 74 13.00 7.10 -5.82
N TYR A 75 12.18 6.61 -6.73
CA TYR A 75 10.96 5.89 -6.40
C TYR A 75 11.01 4.48 -7.00
N LEU A 76 10.71 3.48 -6.19
CA LEU A 76 10.54 2.09 -6.62
C LEU A 76 9.12 1.64 -6.28
N GLY A 77 8.27 1.48 -7.28
CA GLY A 77 6.99 0.80 -7.14
C GLY A 77 7.16 -0.70 -7.36
N ILE A 78 6.59 -1.54 -6.48
CA ILE A 78 6.56 -3.00 -6.65
C ILE A 78 5.10 -3.39 -6.79
N GLU A 79 4.69 -3.72 -8.01
CA GLU A 79 3.28 -3.97 -8.37
C GLU A 79 3.11 -5.40 -8.88
N LEU A 80 2.17 -6.13 -8.29
CA LEU A 80 1.91 -7.53 -8.63
C LEU A 80 1.27 -7.66 -10.01
N SER A 81 0.33 -6.76 -10.36
CA SER A 81 -0.35 -6.74 -11.65
C SER A 81 0.55 -6.13 -12.72
N GLU A 82 0.84 -6.89 -13.77
CA GLU A 82 1.61 -6.42 -14.92
C GLU A 82 0.91 -5.25 -15.62
N ASP A 83 -0.42 -5.33 -15.81
CA ASP A 83 -1.21 -4.28 -16.43
C ASP A 83 -1.11 -2.97 -15.63
N MET A 84 -1.25 -3.05 -14.30
CA MET A 84 -1.13 -1.89 -13.43
C MET A 84 0.31 -1.36 -13.41
N ALA A 85 1.33 -2.22 -13.41
CA ALA A 85 2.74 -1.82 -13.45
C ALA A 85 3.08 -1.02 -14.72
N VAL A 86 2.51 -1.40 -15.87
CA VAL A 86 2.66 -0.66 -17.14
C VAL A 86 2.03 0.73 -17.01
N VAL A 87 0.81 0.82 -16.49
CA VAL A 87 0.12 2.11 -16.29
C VAL A 87 0.86 2.97 -15.27
N ALA A 88 1.26 2.41 -14.12
CA ALA A 88 2.00 3.13 -13.09
C ALA A 88 3.31 3.71 -13.63
N ARG A 89 4.07 2.94 -14.40
CA ARG A 89 5.31 3.42 -15.04
C ARG A 89 5.05 4.64 -15.91
N LYS A 90 4.04 4.57 -16.78
CA LYS A 90 3.65 5.70 -17.62
C LYS A 90 3.25 6.91 -16.76
N THR A 91 2.28 6.72 -15.85
CA THR A 91 1.75 7.79 -15.00
C THR A 91 2.83 8.50 -14.20
N LEU A 92 3.74 7.74 -13.58
CA LEU A 92 4.73 8.31 -12.66
C LEU A 92 5.96 8.85 -13.38
N CYS A 93 6.38 8.28 -14.53
CA CYS A 93 7.45 8.85 -15.33
C CYS A 93 7.04 10.19 -15.96
N GLU A 94 5.77 10.38 -16.31
CA GLU A 94 5.25 11.65 -16.84
C GLU A 94 5.29 12.80 -15.80
N VAL A 95 5.39 12.49 -14.50
CA VAL A 95 5.59 13.51 -13.45
C VAL A 95 6.91 14.27 -13.62
N GLY A 96 7.96 13.59 -14.11
CA GLY A 96 9.24 14.19 -14.44
C GLY A 96 10.04 14.77 -13.26
N SER A 97 9.69 14.40 -12.02
CA SER A 97 10.28 15.00 -10.82
C SER A 97 11.24 14.08 -10.06
N ALA A 98 11.25 12.77 -10.33
CA ALA A 98 12.14 11.82 -9.68
C ALA A 98 12.56 10.70 -10.65
N LYS A 99 13.57 9.93 -10.28
CA LYS A 99 13.86 8.67 -10.97
C LYS A 99 12.86 7.62 -10.55
N VAL A 100 12.00 7.20 -11.48
CA VAL A 100 10.94 6.21 -11.25
C VAL A 100 11.35 4.86 -11.84
N ASP A 101 11.31 3.83 -10.99
CA ASP A 101 11.44 2.43 -11.38
C ASP A 101 10.17 1.68 -10.93
N ILE A 102 9.57 0.88 -11.83
CA ILE A 102 8.42 0.01 -11.50
C ILE A 102 8.81 -1.44 -11.76
N HIS A 103 8.85 -2.20 -10.69
CA HIS A 103 9.04 -3.65 -10.74
C HIS A 103 7.68 -4.33 -10.83
N SER A 104 7.44 -5.10 -11.90
CA SER A 104 6.26 -5.96 -12.04
C SER A 104 6.56 -7.31 -11.40
N GLY A 105 5.83 -7.67 -10.36
CA GLY A 105 5.98 -8.94 -9.68
C GLY A 105 5.68 -8.89 -8.18
N ASP A 106 5.80 -10.05 -7.57
CA ASP A 106 5.56 -10.23 -6.15
C ASP A 106 6.68 -9.60 -5.31
N CYS A 107 6.30 -8.73 -4.38
CA CYS A 107 7.23 -8.04 -3.47
C CYS A 107 8.07 -9.01 -2.62
N ARG A 108 7.57 -10.22 -2.36
CA ARG A 108 8.28 -11.28 -1.63
C ARG A 108 9.49 -11.83 -2.39
N ASN A 109 9.53 -11.66 -3.70
CA ASN A 109 10.64 -12.11 -4.56
C ASN A 109 11.67 -11.01 -4.85
N VAL A 110 11.42 -9.77 -4.42
CA VAL A 110 12.32 -8.64 -4.65
C VAL A 110 13.46 -8.67 -3.62
N LYS A 111 14.65 -8.31 -4.08
CA LYS A 111 15.84 -8.16 -3.23
C LYS A 111 16.43 -6.78 -3.45
N LEU A 112 16.56 -6.01 -2.39
CA LEU A 112 17.23 -4.71 -2.42
C LEU A 112 18.50 -4.77 -1.57
N ALA A 113 19.42 -3.85 -1.86
CA ALA A 113 20.60 -3.68 -1.04
C ALA A 113 20.21 -3.25 0.39
N ALA A 114 20.94 -3.74 1.36
CA ALA A 114 20.74 -3.34 2.75
C ALA A 114 20.96 -1.83 2.92
N ALA A 115 20.20 -1.21 3.81
CA ALA A 115 20.26 0.21 4.13
C ALA A 115 20.23 1.13 2.89
N SER A 116 19.43 0.79 1.89
CA SER A 116 19.29 1.57 0.66
C SER A 116 18.10 2.53 0.68
N LEU A 117 17.01 2.19 1.38
CA LEU A 117 15.78 2.96 1.41
C LEU A 117 15.73 3.94 2.58
N ASP A 118 15.24 5.15 2.33
CA ASP A 118 14.88 6.13 3.36
C ASP A 118 13.47 5.89 3.91
N GLY A 119 12.59 5.28 3.11
CA GLY A 119 11.24 4.92 3.52
C GLY A 119 10.61 3.85 2.64
N LEU A 120 9.61 3.19 3.22
CA LEU A 120 8.75 2.24 2.54
C LEU A 120 7.30 2.53 2.91
N ILE A 121 6.41 2.48 1.93
CA ILE A 121 4.98 2.67 2.11
C ILE A 121 4.21 1.50 1.49
N ALA A 122 3.14 1.06 2.15
CA ALA A 122 2.18 0.10 1.62
C ALA A 122 0.77 0.46 2.07
N VAL A 123 -0.15 0.69 1.14
CA VAL A 123 -1.52 1.07 1.43
C VAL A 123 -2.48 0.02 0.88
N ASN A 124 -3.29 -0.57 1.77
CA ASN A 124 -4.26 -1.61 1.45
C ASN A 124 -3.66 -2.87 0.77
N VAL A 125 -2.41 -3.21 1.07
CA VAL A 125 -1.68 -4.35 0.51
C VAL A 125 -1.66 -5.56 1.44
N LEU A 126 -1.57 -5.33 2.76
CA LEU A 126 -1.27 -6.37 3.75
C LEU A 126 -2.31 -7.48 3.83
N TYR A 127 -3.53 -7.24 3.36
CA TYR A 127 -4.61 -8.25 3.36
C TYR A 127 -4.35 -9.39 2.39
N PHE A 128 -3.52 -9.16 1.37
CA PHE A 128 -3.19 -10.14 0.32
C PHE A 128 -1.97 -10.99 0.67
N ILE A 129 -1.32 -10.72 1.81
CA ILE A 129 -0.10 -11.39 2.23
C ILE A 129 -0.37 -12.23 3.48
N GLU A 130 -0.20 -13.54 3.34
CA GLU A 130 -0.43 -14.49 4.43
C GLU A 130 0.64 -14.37 5.52
N ASP A 131 1.91 -14.38 5.14
CA ASP A 131 3.05 -14.33 6.06
C ASP A 131 3.66 -12.93 6.13
N LEU A 132 3.09 -12.08 7.01
CA LEU A 132 3.61 -10.73 7.25
C LEU A 132 4.93 -10.72 8.03
N GLU A 133 5.19 -11.73 8.87
CA GLU A 133 6.44 -11.80 9.65
C GLU A 133 7.63 -11.98 8.69
N SER A 134 7.52 -12.89 7.73
CA SER A 134 8.51 -13.04 6.66
C SER A 134 8.67 -11.79 5.82
N LEU A 135 7.57 -11.12 5.43
CA LEU A 135 7.64 -9.87 4.69
C LEU A 135 8.38 -8.79 5.48
N PHE A 136 8.02 -8.57 6.75
CA PHE A 136 8.65 -7.54 7.57
C PHE A 136 10.14 -7.84 7.84
N SER A 137 10.48 -9.12 8.04
CA SER A 137 11.87 -9.55 8.18
C SER A 137 12.68 -9.32 6.89
N GLN A 138 12.04 -9.44 5.73
CA GLN A 138 12.66 -9.19 4.42
C GLN A 138 12.86 -7.69 4.15
N ILE A 139 11.85 -6.85 4.42
CA ILE A 139 11.92 -5.41 4.09
C ILE A 139 12.72 -4.58 5.09
N ARG A 140 12.78 -5.01 6.35
CA ARG A 140 13.50 -4.27 7.39
C ARG A 140 14.98 -4.01 7.03
N PRO A 141 15.76 -4.97 6.55
CA PRO A 141 17.15 -4.72 6.14
C PRO A 141 17.30 -3.75 4.97
N TRP A 142 16.29 -3.54 4.14
CA TRP A 142 16.34 -2.58 3.03
C TRP A 142 16.37 -1.14 3.51
N LEU A 143 15.76 -0.87 4.68
CA LEU A 143 15.67 0.45 5.26
C LEU A 143 16.98 0.82 5.98
N LYS A 144 17.37 2.07 5.81
CA LYS A 144 18.48 2.70 6.56
C LYS A 144 18.13 2.77 8.05
N PRO A 145 19.13 2.95 8.94
CA PRO A 145 18.87 3.42 10.30
C PRO A 145 17.99 4.68 10.27
N MET A 146 16.97 4.75 11.12
CA MET A 146 15.92 5.78 11.13
C MET A 146 15.03 5.78 9.88
N GLY A 147 15.16 4.79 8.99
CA GLY A 147 14.26 4.58 7.85
C GLY A 147 12.83 4.28 8.32
N ARG A 148 11.85 4.78 7.56
CA ARG A 148 10.44 4.76 7.94
C ARG A 148 9.70 3.68 7.17
N CYS A 149 8.91 2.87 7.87
CA CYS A 149 7.91 1.97 7.28
C CYS A 149 6.52 2.52 7.63
N VAL A 150 5.70 2.82 6.60
CA VAL A 150 4.35 3.32 6.79
C VAL A 150 3.34 2.39 6.11
N LEU A 151 2.38 1.94 6.88
CA LEU A 151 1.36 0.98 6.46
C LEU A 151 -0.03 1.60 6.63
N GLY A 152 -0.75 1.77 5.54
CA GLY A 152 -2.14 2.19 5.54
C GLY A 152 -3.07 0.97 5.44
N ILE A 153 -4.00 0.81 6.37
CA ILE A 153 -4.95 -0.30 6.39
C ILE A 153 -6.37 0.17 6.69
N ARG A 154 -7.36 -0.60 6.24
CA ARG A 154 -8.74 -0.40 6.64
C ARG A 154 -9.01 -1.05 8.00
N PRO A 155 -9.90 -0.46 8.83
CA PRO A 155 -10.33 -1.08 10.09
C PRO A 155 -10.91 -2.47 9.87
N VAL A 156 -10.70 -3.37 10.84
CA VAL A 156 -11.25 -4.73 10.82
C VAL A 156 -12.76 -4.71 10.56
N ARG A 157 -13.49 -3.83 11.26
CA ARG A 157 -14.94 -3.68 11.09
C ARG A 157 -15.38 -3.34 9.67
N THR A 158 -14.58 -2.53 8.95
CA THR A 158 -14.84 -2.19 7.54
C THR A 158 -14.69 -3.42 6.65
N LEU A 159 -13.59 -4.16 6.82
CA LEU A 159 -13.28 -5.35 6.01
C LEU A 159 -14.24 -6.51 6.28
N GLU A 160 -14.70 -6.66 7.54
CA GLU A 160 -15.72 -7.66 7.93
C GLU A 160 -17.09 -7.31 7.32
N SER A 161 -17.49 -6.03 7.35
CA SER A 161 -18.73 -5.58 6.72
C SER A 161 -18.76 -5.85 5.21
N LEU A 162 -17.59 -5.79 4.56
CA LEU A 162 -17.41 -6.11 3.15
C LEU A 162 -17.17 -7.60 2.89
N ARG A 163 -17.16 -8.43 3.94
CA ARG A 163 -16.98 -9.89 3.89
C ARG A 163 -15.68 -10.31 3.18
N PHE A 164 -14.62 -9.53 3.29
CA PHE A 164 -13.35 -9.80 2.61
C PHE A 164 -12.70 -11.12 3.02
N HIS A 165 -12.92 -11.58 4.26
CA HIS A 165 -12.45 -12.89 4.71
C HIS A 165 -13.02 -14.07 3.89
N ASP A 166 -14.25 -13.95 3.35
CA ASP A 166 -14.86 -14.99 2.50
C ASP A 166 -14.10 -15.21 1.18
N PHE A 167 -13.20 -14.29 0.84
CA PHE A 167 -12.43 -14.29 -0.40
C PHE A 167 -10.93 -14.51 -0.21
N GLY A 168 -10.52 -15.01 0.96
CA GLY A 168 -9.12 -15.35 1.25
C GLY A 168 -8.25 -14.17 1.66
N HIS A 169 -8.86 -13.04 2.08
CA HIS A 169 -8.08 -11.92 2.62
C HIS A 169 -7.74 -12.15 4.10
N HIS A 170 -6.50 -11.85 4.44
CA HIS A 170 -5.98 -11.99 5.80
C HIS A 170 -6.21 -10.71 6.59
N ILE A 171 -7.37 -10.62 7.26
CA ILE A 171 -7.73 -9.46 8.07
C ILE A 171 -6.96 -9.52 9.40
N ARG A 172 -6.25 -8.44 9.73
CA ARG A 172 -5.48 -8.31 10.97
C ARG A 172 -5.72 -6.97 11.62
N SER A 173 -5.76 -6.97 12.95
CA SER A 173 -5.85 -5.72 13.70
C SER A 173 -4.50 -4.97 13.71
N PRO A 174 -4.50 -3.66 13.94
CA PRO A 174 -3.26 -2.87 14.01
C PRO A 174 -2.35 -3.35 15.14
N GLU A 175 -2.89 -3.92 16.24
CA GLU A 175 -2.11 -4.46 17.35
C GLU A 175 -1.31 -5.71 16.90
N VAL A 176 -1.94 -6.59 16.11
CA VAL A 176 -1.27 -7.76 15.53
C VAL A 176 -0.15 -7.33 14.59
N ILE A 177 -0.42 -6.36 13.70
CA ILE A 177 0.58 -5.84 12.76
C ILE A 177 1.73 -5.18 13.52
N SER A 178 1.44 -4.36 14.53
CA SER A 178 2.46 -3.72 15.37
C SER A 178 3.35 -4.74 16.10
N SER A 179 2.74 -5.81 16.62
CA SER A 179 3.50 -6.89 17.26
C SER A 179 4.43 -7.61 16.28
N LEU A 180 3.98 -7.86 15.04
CA LEU A 180 4.81 -8.47 13.99
C LEU A 180 5.95 -7.54 13.56
N LEU A 181 5.71 -6.23 13.44
CA LEU A 181 6.75 -5.25 13.17
C LEU A 181 7.82 -5.26 14.28
N GLN A 182 7.40 -5.24 15.56
CA GLN A 182 8.33 -5.31 16.70
C GLN A 182 9.19 -6.58 16.65
N LYS A 183 8.59 -7.75 16.44
CA LYS A 183 9.31 -9.03 16.31
C LYS A 183 10.33 -9.01 15.17
N SER A 184 10.02 -8.29 14.08
CA SER A 184 10.91 -8.13 12.93
C SER A 184 11.97 -7.04 13.14
N GLY A 185 12.07 -6.43 14.34
CA GLY A 185 13.11 -5.48 14.71
C GLY A 185 12.83 -4.03 14.33
N PHE A 186 11.57 -3.68 14.08
CA PHE A 186 11.15 -2.27 14.02
C PHE A 186 10.89 -1.72 15.43
N ALA A 187 11.02 -0.42 15.58
CA ALA A 187 10.79 0.32 16.82
C ALA A 187 9.94 1.57 16.59
N ASP A 188 9.66 2.32 17.65
CA ASP A 188 8.93 3.60 17.61
C ASP A 188 7.62 3.50 16.82
N ILE A 189 6.85 2.44 17.10
CA ILE A 189 5.62 2.17 16.40
C ILE A 189 4.51 3.09 16.90
N SER A 190 3.90 3.82 15.98
CA SER A 190 2.73 4.67 16.23
C SER A 190 1.57 4.26 15.35
N VAL A 191 0.35 4.39 15.88
CA VAL A 191 -0.89 4.06 15.17
C VAL A 191 -1.82 5.26 15.24
N THR A 192 -2.30 5.69 14.07
CA THR A 192 -3.26 6.80 13.95
C THR A 192 -4.54 6.30 13.29
N TYR A 193 -5.68 6.69 13.86
CA TYR A 193 -7.00 6.31 13.38
C TYR A 193 -7.71 7.52 12.78
N HIS A 194 -8.34 7.32 11.64
CA HIS A 194 -9.19 8.33 10.98
C HIS A 194 -10.57 7.73 10.73
N ASP A 195 -11.59 8.44 11.14
CA ASP A 195 -12.99 8.13 10.79
C ASP A 195 -13.32 8.84 9.48
N GLU A 196 -13.73 8.09 8.47
CA GLU A 196 -14.17 8.60 7.16
C GLU A 196 -15.70 8.53 7.01
N GLY A 197 -16.43 8.29 8.11
CA GLY A 197 -17.88 8.20 8.13
C GLY A 197 -18.41 6.86 7.60
N GLU A 198 -19.38 6.94 6.68
CA GLU A 198 -19.97 5.77 6.04
C GLU A 198 -19.51 5.67 4.58
N GLY A 199 -19.16 4.46 4.17
CA GLY A 199 -18.92 4.12 2.78
C GLY A 199 -20.05 3.25 2.22
N SER A 200 -20.11 3.12 0.90
CA SER A 200 -21.06 2.23 0.23
C SER A 200 -20.41 1.45 -0.91
N LEU A 201 -20.83 0.20 -1.08
CA LEU A 201 -20.47 -0.65 -2.20
C LEU A 201 -21.74 -1.33 -2.74
N GLY A 202 -22.31 -0.81 -3.82
CA GLY A 202 -23.64 -1.17 -4.26
C GLY A 202 -24.68 -0.86 -3.19
N ASP A 203 -25.43 -1.87 -2.74
CA ASP A 203 -26.45 -1.74 -1.69
C ASP A 203 -25.90 -1.95 -0.26
N ILE A 204 -24.59 -2.16 -0.12
CA ILE A 204 -23.94 -2.41 1.16
C ILE A 204 -23.41 -1.09 1.69
N THR A 205 -23.91 -0.65 2.87
CA THR A 205 -23.33 0.46 3.64
C THR A 205 -22.44 -0.10 4.75
N PHE A 206 -21.29 0.50 4.97
CA PHE A 206 -20.31 0.05 5.95
C PHE A 206 -19.62 1.24 6.65
N PRO A 207 -19.17 1.08 7.90
CA PRO A 207 -18.35 2.09 8.55
C PRO A 207 -17.02 2.19 7.82
N ASN A 208 -16.69 3.39 7.36
CA ASN A 208 -15.43 3.63 6.66
C ASN A 208 -14.40 4.28 7.60
N GLY A 209 -13.14 4.04 7.33
CA GLY A 209 -12.05 4.62 8.11
C GLY A 209 -10.70 4.17 7.62
N SER A 210 -9.66 4.81 8.14
CA SER A 210 -8.27 4.49 7.86
C SER A 210 -7.47 4.34 9.14
N ILE A 211 -6.54 3.41 9.13
CA ILE A 211 -5.55 3.22 10.19
C ILE A 211 -4.17 3.32 9.54
N ILE A 212 -3.32 4.19 10.08
CA ILE A 212 -1.97 4.39 9.58
C ILE A 212 -1.00 3.98 10.67
N ILE A 213 -0.14 3.02 10.35
CA ILE A 213 0.89 2.50 11.24
C ILE A 213 2.22 2.99 10.70
N LYS A 214 3.00 3.68 11.54
CA LYS A 214 4.39 4.07 11.26
C LYS A 214 5.31 3.34 12.20
N ALA A 215 6.40 2.81 11.65
CA ALA A 215 7.47 2.18 12.40
C ALA A 215 8.84 2.65 11.89
N LEU A 216 9.84 2.67 12.75
CA LEU A 216 11.21 3.06 12.40
C LEU A 216 12.15 1.88 12.49
N VAL A 217 13.24 1.92 11.72
CA VAL A 217 14.38 1.05 11.93
C VAL A 217 15.32 1.74 12.94
N PRO A 218 15.67 1.07 14.06
CA PRO A 218 16.65 1.60 15.04
C PRO A 218 18.01 1.91 14.43
#